data_d8c4c139ce9d54eebb5204696b2c49d0
#
_entry.id   d8c4c139ce9d54eebb5204696b2c49d0
#
_cell.length_a   1.000
_cell.length_b   1.000
_cell.length_c   1.000
_cell.angle_alpha   90.00
_cell.angle_beta   90.00
_cell.angle_gamma   90.00
#
_symmetry.space_group_name_H-M   'P 1'
#
loop_
_entity.id
_entity.type
_entity.pdbx_description
1 polymer ?
#
loop_
_entity_poly.entity_id
_entity_poly.type
_entity_poly.pdbx_seq_one_letter_code
_entity_poly.pdbx_strand_id
1 'polypeptide(L)' 'MERTVAGAFRYELVGETGEPLGDFSSEKSTWEVGDLIPCRGHMFEIRAIDDTTLHVKRVI' A
#
# COMPACT_ATOMS: atom_id res chain seq x y z
N MET A 1 -15.67 -19.38 13.48
CA MET A 1 -15.32 -18.97 12.93
C MET A 1 -14.48 -18.22 12.81
N GLU A 2 -13.97 -17.97 12.75
CA GLU A 2 -13.30 -17.23 12.62
C GLU A 2 -13.16 -16.53 11.85
N ARG A 3 -12.98 -16.15 11.84
CA ARG A 3 -13.07 -15.31 11.12
C ARG A 3 -12.14 -14.66 10.50
N THR A 4 -12.21 -14.65 9.40
CA THR A 4 -11.30 -13.87 8.68
C THR A 4 -11.44 -12.45 9.01
N VAL A 5 -10.35 -11.79 9.14
CA VAL A 5 -10.35 -10.42 9.47
C VAL A 5 -10.27 -9.59 8.24
N ALA A 6 -10.84 -8.42 8.28
CA ALA A 6 -10.70 -7.46 7.22
C ALA A 6 -9.25 -7.11 7.03
N GLY A 7 -8.88 -6.74 5.84
CA GLY A 7 -7.52 -6.40 5.56
C GLY A 7 -6.64 -7.61 5.40
N ALA A 8 -7.19 -8.62 4.79
CA ALA A 8 -6.48 -9.88 4.66
C ALA A 8 -5.20 -9.78 3.85
N PHE A 9 -5.05 -8.76 3.02
CA PHE A 9 -3.86 -8.62 2.19
C PHE A 9 -2.97 -7.54 2.77
N ARG A 10 -1.72 -7.90 3.00
CA ARG A 10 -0.78 -6.99 3.63
C ARG A 10 0.30 -6.60 2.63
N TYR A 11 0.60 -5.32 2.62
CA TYR A 11 1.60 -4.76 1.72
C TYR A 11 2.58 -3.91 2.51
N GLU A 12 3.78 -3.78 1.97
CA GLU A 12 4.77 -2.89 2.52
C GLU A 12 4.88 -1.67 1.62
N LEU A 13 4.81 -0.48 2.19
CA LEU A 13 4.93 0.76 1.43
C LEU A 13 6.36 1.27 1.52
N VAL A 14 6.90 1.60 0.36
CA VAL A 14 8.26 2.10 0.25
C VAL A 14 8.22 3.39 -0.56
N GLY A 15 8.89 4.42 -0.07
CA GLY A 15 8.93 5.71 -0.73
C GLY A 15 9.85 5.73 -1.93
N GLU A 16 9.91 6.88 -2.59
CA GLU A 16 10.67 7.02 -3.82
C GLU A 16 12.16 6.81 -3.63
N THR A 17 12.67 7.14 -2.46
CA THR A 17 14.10 6.99 -2.19
C THR A 17 14.41 5.68 -1.48
N GLY A 18 13.44 4.78 -1.41
CA GLY A 18 13.65 3.49 -0.78
C GLY A 18 13.36 3.47 0.71
N GLU A 19 12.89 4.59 1.28
CA GLU A 19 12.62 4.61 2.70
C GLU A 19 11.36 3.80 3.02
N PRO A 20 11.37 2.99 4.08
CA PRO A 20 10.18 2.24 4.45
C PRO A 20 9.15 3.18 5.05
N LEU A 21 7.91 3.07 4.59
CA LEU A 21 6.82 3.90 5.07
C LEU A 21 5.87 3.14 5.98
N GLY A 22 6.03 1.83 6.08
CA GLY A 22 5.25 1.01 6.98
C GLY A 22 4.38 0.01 6.23
N ASP A 23 3.62 -0.75 7.00
CA ASP A 23 2.74 -1.77 6.45
C ASP A 23 1.39 -1.18 6.14
N PHE A 24 0.75 -1.75 5.14
CA PHE A 24 -0.58 -1.35 4.71
C PHE A 24 -1.41 -2.59 4.50
N SER A 25 -2.57 -2.67 5.15
CA SER A 25 -3.46 -3.81 5.02
C SER A 25 -4.72 -3.38 4.30
N SER A 26 -5.20 -4.24 3.40
CA SER A 26 -6.35 -3.89 2.60
C SER A 26 -7.13 -5.15 2.26
N GLU A 27 -8.42 -4.99 2.03
CA GLU A 27 -9.25 -6.06 1.50
C GLU A 27 -9.06 -6.19 0.00
N LYS A 28 -8.44 -5.21 -0.63
CA LYS A 28 -8.23 -5.21 -2.06
C LYS A 28 -6.96 -5.98 -2.38
N SER A 29 -7.07 -6.96 -3.25
CA SER A 29 -5.96 -7.83 -3.59
C SER A 29 -5.24 -7.40 -4.87
N THR A 30 -5.82 -6.46 -5.60
CA THR A 30 -5.25 -6.05 -6.89
C THR A 30 -5.03 -4.56 -6.88
N TRP A 31 -3.78 -4.17 -7.05
CA TRP A 31 -3.40 -2.77 -7.13
C TRP A 31 -2.71 -2.52 -8.46
N GLU A 32 -2.81 -1.29 -8.94
CA GLU A 32 -2.22 -0.91 -10.21
C GLU A 32 -1.41 0.36 -10.02
N VAL A 33 -0.43 0.54 -10.88
CA VAL A 33 0.34 1.77 -10.91
C VAL A 33 -0.63 2.92 -11.22
N GLY A 34 -0.54 3.97 -10.42
CA GLY A 34 -1.45 5.11 -10.53
C GLY A 34 -2.57 5.10 -9.49
N ASP A 35 -2.80 3.97 -8.84
CA ASP A 35 -3.81 3.93 -7.78
C ASP A 35 -3.37 4.79 -6.60
N LEU A 36 -4.35 5.30 -5.87
CA LEU A 36 -4.10 6.13 -4.69
C LEU A 36 -4.40 5.35 -3.44
N ILE A 37 -3.55 5.51 -2.44
CA ILE A 37 -3.68 4.84 -1.15
C ILE A 37 -3.73 5.90 -0.06
N PRO A 38 -4.82 5.97 0.72
CA PRO A 38 -4.83 6.82 1.90
C PRO A 38 -4.11 6.11 3.04
N CYS A 39 -3.16 6.80 3.65
CA CYS A 39 -2.40 6.22 4.75
C CYS A 39 -1.90 7.32 5.66
N ARG A 40 -2.30 7.23 6.93
CA ARG A 40 -1.78 8.12 7.97
C ARG A 40 -1.99 9.60 7.65
N GLY A 41 -3.13 9.91 7.05
CA GLY A 41 -3.45 11.31 6.74
C GLY A 41 -2.83 11.82 5.46
N HIS A 42 -2.17 10.97 4.71
CA HIS A 42 -1.58 11.34 3.43
C HIS A 42 -2.15 10.50 2.33
N MET A 43 -2.03 10.99 1.10
CA MET A 43 -2.38 10.19 -0.07
C MET A 43 -1.09 9.84 -0.78
N PHE A 44 -0.98 8.57 -1.15
CA PHE A 44 0.17 8.06 -1.87
C PHE A 44 -0.28 7.50 -3.21
N GLU A 45 0.51 7.73 -4.22
CA GLU A 45 0.27 7.17 -5.55
C GLU A 45 1.23 6.02 -5.79
N ILE A 46 0.72 4.89 -6.26
CA ILE A 46 1.56 3.74 -6.55
C ILE A 46 2.33 4.01 -7.83
N ARG A 47 3.64 3.89 -7.75
CA ARG A 47 4.52 4.12 -8.89
C ARG A 47 5.09 2.82 -9.43
N ALA A 48 5.20 1.80 -8.59
CA ALA A 48 5.66 0.49 -9.03
C ALA A 48 5.20 -0.54 -8.03
N ILE A 49 5.02 -1.77 -8.48
CA ILE A 49 4.57 -2.86 -7.63
C ILE A 49 5.54 -4.01 -7.78
N ASP A 50 6.00 -4.51 -6.63
CA ASP A 50 6.93 -5.62 -6.60
C ASP A 50 6.40 -6.62 -5.58
N ASP A 51 5.60 -7.59 -6.06
CA ASP A 51 4.96 -8.59 -5.22
C ASP A 51 4.10 -7.91 -4.15
N THR A 52 4.48 -7.96 -2.88
CA THR A 52 3.73 -7.33 -1.81
C THR A 52 4.33 -6.00 -1.40
N THR A 53 5.28 -5.48 -2.15
CA THR A 53 5.88 -4.18 -1.88
C THR A 53 5.35 -3.17 -2.88
N LEU A 54 4.81 -2.07 -2.38
CA LEU A 54 4.27 -1.01 -3.21
C LEU A 54 5.20 0.19 -3.10
N HIS A 55 5.78 0.57 -4.23
CA HIS A 55 6.62 1.76 -4.29
C HIS A 55 5.71 2.94 -4.58
N VAL A 56 5.68 3.89 -3.66
CA VAL A 56 4.68 4.94 -3.70
C VAL A 56 5.33 6.30 -3.58
N LYS A 57 4.57 7.32 -3.99
CA LYS A 57 4.98 8.70 -3.89
C LYS A 57 3.86 9.46 -3.17
N ARG A 58 4.21 10.25 -2.17
CA ARG A 58 3.22 11.05 -1.48
C ARG A 58 2.78 12.19 -2.41
N VAL A 59 1.47 12.31 -2.61
CA VAL A 59 0.92 13.35 -3.49
C VAL A 59 0.11 14.39 -2.73
N ILE A 60 -0.26 14.09 -1.49
CA ILE A 60 -0.94 15.06 -0.62
C ILE A 60 -0.46 14.90 0.80
#